data_459dea2b8a3f0dc839efc0c84a5deac9
#
_entry.id   459dea2b8a3f0dc839efc0c84a5deac9
#
_cell.length_a   1.000
_cell.length_b   1.000
_cell.length_c   1.000
_cell.angle_alpha   90.00
_cell.angle_beta   90.00
_cell.angle_gamma   90.00
#
_symmetry.space_group_name_H-M   'P 1'
#
loop_
_entity.id
_entity.type
_entity.pdbx_description
1 polymer ?
#
loop_
_entity_poly.entity_id
_entity_poly.type
_entity_poly.pdbx_seq_one_letter_code
_entity_poly.pdbx_strand_id
1 'polypeptide(L)'
;ISLHPKKRQKIQREKKIMSSPSKRREMDLMKLMMSDYKVEMINDGMQEFYVHFHGPSDSPYLGGVWRIRVELPDAYPYKSPSIGFVNKIYHPNVDEMSGSVCLDVINQTWSPMFDLVNVFEVFLPQLLLYPNPSDPLNGEAAALMMRDRTAYEQRVKEYCEKYAKP
;
A
#
# COMPACT_ATOMS: atom_id res chain seq x y z
N ILE A 1 -18.57 24.35 -35.26
CA ILE A 1 -19.95 23.92 -34.95
C ILE A 1 -20.06 23.82 -33.43
N SER A 2 -20.88 24.68 -32.84
CA SER A 2 -21.11 24.76 -31.40
C SER A 2 -22.06 23.63 -30.95
N LEU A 3 -21.66 22.85 -29.95
CA LEU A 3 -22.51 21.81 -29.37
C LEU A 3 -23.73 22.45 -28.65
N HIS A 4 -24.91 21.80 -28.76
CA HIS A 4 -26.12 22.21 -28.04
C HIS A 4 -25.86 22.25 -26.51
N PRO A 5 -26.37 23.26 -25.77
CA PRO A 5 -26.12 23.43 -24.34
C PRO A 5 -26.40 22.17 -23.50
N LYS A 6 -27.47 21.46 -23.77
CA LYS A 6 -27.82 20.20 -23.07
C LYS A 6 -26.76 19.10 -23.30
N LYS A 7 -26.17 19.03 -24.49
CA LYS A 7 -25.14 18.07 -24.83
C LYS A 7 -23.82 18.42 -24.15
N ARG A 8 -23.50 19.73 -24.06
CA ARG A 8 -22.35 20.22 -23.28
C ARG A 8 -22.48 19.89 -21.81
N GLN A 9 -23.65 20.13 -21.22
CA GLN A 9 -23.92 19.81 -19.82
C GLN A 9 -23.79 18.32 -19.53
N LYS A 10 -24.30 17.46 -20.42
CA LYS A 10 -24.16 16.01 -20.29
C LYS A 10 -22.70 15.58 -20.33
N ILE A 11 -21.93 16.07 -21.29
CA ILE A 11 -20.50 15.76 -21.43
C ILE A 11 -19.71 16.24 -20.20
N GLN A 12 -20.01 17.44 -19.69
CA GLN A 12 -19.37 17.96 -18.49
C GLN A 12 -19.71 17.15 -17.26
N ARG A 13 -20.97 16.69 -17.12
CA ARG A 13 -21.43 15.86 -16.03
C ARG A 13 -20.76 14.48 -16.07
N GLU A 14 -20.65 13.88 -17.26
CA GLU A 14 -19.94 12.60 -17.44
C GLU A 14 -18.44 12.74 -17.12
N LYS A 15 -17.79 13.80 -17.56
CA LYS A 15 -16.39 14.09 -17.21
C LYS A 15 -16.22 14.30 -15.71
N LYS A 16 -17.13 15.01 -15.04
CA LYS A 16 -17.10 15.24 -13.61
C LYS A 16 -17.29 13.94 -12.82
N ILE A 17 -18.19 13.06 -13.28
CA ILE A 17 -18.41 11.74 -12.69
C ILE A 17 -17.16 10.87 -12.84
N MET A 18 -16.54 10.83 -14.01
CA MET A 18 -15.33 10.04 -14.28
C MET A 18 -14.10 10.54 -13.51
N SER A 19 -14.02 11.83 -13.17
CA SER A 19 -12.92 12.43 -12.40
C SER A 19 -13.22 12.51 -10.90
N SER A 20 -14.40 12.05 -10.42
CA SER A 20 -14.74 12.09 -9.01
C SER A 20 -13.89 11.14 -8.18
N PRO A 21 -13.57 11.46 -6.90
CA PRO A 21 -12.81 10.57 -6.03
C PRO A 21 -13.43 9.17 -5.90
N SER A 22 -14.75 9.07 -5.81
CA SER A 22 -15.43 7.76 -5.73
C SER A 22 -15.24 6.93 -6.99
N LYS A 23 -15.26 7.56 -8.15
CA LYS A 23 -15.01 6.88 -9.43
C LYS A 23 -13.57 6.43 -9.55
N ARG A 24 -12.62 7.25 -9.10
CA ARG A 24 -11.20 6.90 -9.09
C ARG A 24 -10.93 5.71 -8.14
N ARG A 25 -11.53 5.71 -6.94
CA ARG A 25 -11.42 4.56 -6.01
C ARG A 25 -11.92 3.27 -6.66
N GLU A 26 -13.09 3.33 -7.27
CA GLU A 26 -13.68 2.18 -7.98
C GLU A 26 -12.78 1.67 -9.11
N MET A 27 -12.28 2.55 -9.95
CA MET A 27 -11.41 2.19 -11.09
C MET A 27 -10.11 1.56 -10.62
N ASP A 28 -9.45 2.14 -9.63
CA ASP A 28 -8.17 1.64 -9.12
C ASP A 28 -8.36 0.28 -8.42
N LEU A 29 -9.44 0.12 -7.66
CA LEU A 29 -9.77 -1.16 -7.03
C LEU A 29 -10.04 -2.24 -8.07
N MET A 30 -10.83 -1.95 -9.09
CA MET A 30 -11.11 -2.91 -10.17
C MET A 30 -9.84 -3.31 -10.92
N LYS A 31 -8.96 -2.36 -11.19
CA LYS A 31 -7.67 -2.63 -11.83
C LYS A 31 -6.82 -3.57 -10.97
N LEU A 32 -6.81 -3.35 -9.67
CA LEU A 32 -6.12 -4.23 -8.72
C LEU A 32 -6.73 -5.64 -8.71
N MET A 33 -8.05 -5.75 -8.68
CA MET A 33 -8.77 -7.04 -8.70
C MET A 33 -8.56 -7.81 -10.00
N MET A 34 -8.32 -7.12 -11.12
CA MET A 34 -8.00 -7.73 -12.41
C MET A 34 -6.53 -8.13 -12.54
N SER A 35 -5.69 -7.71 -11.62
CA SER A 35 -4.30 -8.13 -11.53
C SER A 35 -4.17 -9.48 -10.81
N ASP A 36 -2.95 -9.98 -10.66
CA ASP A 36 -2.69 -11.28 -10.02
C ASP A 36 -2.80 -11.25 -8.49
N TYR A 37 -3.17 -10.12 -7.90
CA TYR A 37 -3.30 -10.00 -6.45
C TYR A 37 -4.65 -10.52 -5.96
N LYS A 38 -4.62 -11.26 -4.85
CA LYS A 38 -5.84 -11.68 -4.16
C LYS A 38 -6.34 -10.53 -3.29
N VAL A 39 -7.54 -10.06 -3.58
CA VAL A 39 -8.21 -8.95 -2.88
C VAL A 39 -9.42 -9.47 -2.12
N GLU A 40 -9.54 -9.08 -0.84
CA GLU A 40 -10.68 -9.43 0.01
C GLU A 40 -11.36 -8.13 0.48
N MET A 41 -12.62 -7.94 0.11
CA MET A 41 -13.39 -6.78 0.56
C MET A 41 -13.76 -6.90 2.04
N ILE A 42 -13.65 -5.78 2.78
CA ILE A 42 -14.07 -5.71 4.19
C ILE A 42 -15.56 -5.37 4.29
N ASN A 43 -16.01 -4.47 3.41
CA ASN A 43 -17.40 -4.02 3.33
C ASN A 43 -17.75 -3.63 1.90
N ASP A 44 -19.01 -3.24 1.65
CA ASP A 44 -19.50 -2.87 0.32
C ASP A 44 -19.07 -1.47 -0.14
N GLY A 45 -18.38 -0.70 0.73
CA GLY A 45 -18.04 0.70 0.45
C GLY A 45 -16.86 0.92 -0.49
N MET A 46 -16.14 -0.12 -0.88
CA MET A 46 -14.96 -0.07 -1.77
C MET A 46 -13.80 0.81 -1.23
N GLN A 47 -13.84 1.18 0.03
CA GLN A 47 -12.81 2.02 0.67
C GLN A 47 -11.83 1.23 1.52
N GLU A 48 -12.24 0.05 2.01
CA GLU A 48 -11.42 -0.81 2.86
C GLU A 48 -11.39 -2.24 2.32
N PHE A 49 -10.19 -2.79 2.22
CA PHE A 49 -10.00 -4.15 1.74
C PHE A 49 -8.66 -4.69 2.17
N TYR A 50 -8.50 -6.02 2.06
CA TYR A 50 -7.23 -6.70 2.25
C TYR A 50 -6.65 -7.12 0.90
N VAL A 51 -5.33 -7.08 0.80
CA VAL A 51 -4.58 -7.59 -0.35
C VAL A 51 -3.48 -8.54 0.16
N HIS A 52 -3.35 -9.70 -0.45
CA HIS A 52 -2.27 -10.65 -0.14
C HIS A 52 -1.00 -10.20 -0.86
N PHE A 53 0.08 -10.07 -0.09
CA PHE A 53 1.36 -9.58 -0.57
C PHE A 53 2.48 -10.55 -0.19
N HIS A 54 3.30 -10.92 -1.17
CA HIS A 54 4.46 -11.79 -0.98
C HIS A 54 5.74 -10.98 -0.83
N GLY A 55 6.59 -11.39 0.11
CA GLY A 55 7.90 -10.79 0.28
C GLY A 55 8.76 -10.90 -0.99
N PRO A 56 9.49 -9.82 -1.36
CA PRO A 56 10.33 -9.83 -2.56
C PRO A 56 11.39 -10.94 -2.52
N SER A 57 11.64 -11.58 -3.66
CA SER A 57 12.56 -12.72 -3.77
C SER A 57 14.02 -12.38 -3.47
N ASP A 58 14.42 -11.13 -3.66
CA ASP A 58 15.76 -10.62 -3.43
C ASP A 58 15.91 -9.89 -2.09
N SER A 59 15.02 -10.19 -1.15
CA SER A 59 15.00 -9.60 0.19
C SER A 59 14.99 -10.66 1.29
N PRO A 60 15.32 -10.29 2.55
CA PRO A 60 15.18 -11.20 3.69
C PRO A 60 13.71 -11.54 4.01
N TYR A 61 12.76 -10.89 3.38
CA TYR A 61 11.32 -11.14 3.51
C TYR A 61 10.82 -12.27 2.59
N LEU A 62 11.69 -12.84 1.76
CA LEU A 62 11.34 -13.96 0.87
C LEU A 62 10.65 -15.09 1.62
N GLY A 63 9.56 -15.57 1.07
CA GLY A 63 8.75 -16.64 1.64
C GLY A 63 7.66 -16.16 2.60
N GLY A 64 7.70 -14.89 3.03
CA GLY A 64 6.64 -14.28 3.82
C GLY A 64 5.43 -13.93 2.97
N VAL A 65 4.24 -14.13 3.55
CA VAL A 65 2.97 -13.70 2.96
C VAL A 65 2.21 -12.88 3.99
N TRP A 66 1.82 -11.67 3.63
CA TRP A 66 1.08 -10.77 4.50
C TRP A 66 -0.27 -10.41 3.93
N ARG A 67 -1.25 -10.29 4.80
CA ARG A 67 -2.47 -9.56 4.49
C ARG A 67 -2.19 -8.07 4.72
N ILE A 68 -2.37 -7.28 3.70
CA ILE A 68 -2.22 -5.83 3.76
C ILE A 68 -3.61 -5.21 3.81
N ARG A 69 -3.88 -4.46 4.88
CA ARG A 69 -5.09 -3.66 4.97
C ARG A 69 -4.86 -2.35 4.26
N VAL A 70 -5.76 -2.03 3.33
CA VAL A 70 -5.75 -0.77 2.60
C VAL A 70 -7.02 -0.01 2.91
N GLU A 71 -6.87 1.27 3.22
CA GLU A 71 -7.99 2.18 3.40
C GLU A 71 -7.80 3.39 2.49
N LEU A 72 -8.79 3.62 1.62
CA LEU A 72 -8.79 4.74 0.69
C LEU A 72 -9.55 5.91 1.32
N PRO A 73 -8.90 7.08 1.55
CA PRO A 73 -9.61 8.24 2.09
C PRO A 73 -10.60 8.81 1.08
N ASP A 74 -11.56 9.60 1.57
CA ASP A 74 -12.55 10.27 0.71
C ASP A 74 -11.88 11.14 -0.35
N ALA A 75 -10.75 11.75 -0.02
CA ALA A 75 -9.99 12.61 -0.93
C ALA A 75 -9.00 11.84 -1.83
N TYR A 76 -9.03 10.51 -1.83
CA TYR A 76 -8.23 9.70 -2.75
C TYR A 76 -8.55 10.08 -4.21
N PRO A 77 -7.60 10.25 -5.10
CA PRO A 77 -6.15 9.99 -4.99
C PRO A 77 -5.30 11.18 -4.55
N TYR A 78 -5.89 12.29 -4.15
CA TYR A 78 -5.17 13.49 -3.70
C TYR A 78 -4.51 13.28 -2.34
N LYS A 79 -5.13 12.45 -1.50
CA LYS A 79 -4.51 11.91 -0.29
C LYS A 79 -4.11 10.46 -0.53
N SER A 80 -2.98 10.07 0.03
CA SER A 80 -2.47 8.70 -0.05
C SER A 80 -3.40 7.70 0.64
N PRO A 81 -3.42 6.43 0.20
CA PRO A 81 -4.06 5.38 0.98
C PRO A 81 -3.32 5.14 2.31
N SER A 82 -4.06 4.68 3.32
CA SER A 82 -3.48 4.09 4.52
C SER A 82 -3.17 2.62 4.26
N ILE A 83 -1.98 2.19 4.67
CA ILE A 83 -1.48 0.82 4.43
C ILE A 83 -1.02 0.24 5.75
N GLY A 84 -1.45 -0.99 6.06
CA GLY A 84 -1.05 -1.68 7.27
C GLY A 84 -0.86 -3.17 7.06
N PHE A 85 0.13 -3.73 7.72
CA PHE A 85 0.39 -5.17 7.76
C PHE A 85 -0.46 -5.80 8.87
N VAL A 86 -1.35 -6.72 8.52
CA VAL A 86 -2.22 -7.38 9.49
C VAL A 86 -1.43 -8.36 10.35
N ASN A 87 -0.62 -9.20 9.73
CA ASN A 87 0.32 -10.05 10.44
C ASN A 87 1.66 -9.34 10.63
N LYS A 88 2.34 -9.63 11.74
CA LYS A 88 3.56 -8.91 12.16
C LYS A 88 4.66 -8.99 11.13
N ILE A 89 5.37 -7.88 10.99
CA ILE A 89 6.57 -7.73 10.18
C ILE A 89 7.65 -6.96 10.97
N TYR A 90 8.89 -7.33 10.81
CA TYR A 90 10.01 -6.63 11.42
C TYR A 90 10.63 -5.68 10.41
N HIS A 91 10.33 -4.38 10.55
CA HIS A 91 10.74 -3.36 9.58
C HIS A 91 10.81 -1.99 10.25
N PRO A 92 11.87 -1.18 9.98
CA PRO A 92 12.03 0.15 10.59
C PRO A 92 10.85 1.10 10.40
N ASN A 93 10.16 1.03 9.27
CA ASN A 93 9.09 1.97 8.90
C ASN A 93 7.68 1.42 9.08
N VAL A 94 7.56 0.31 9.81
CA VAL A 94 6.26 -0.30 10.15
C VAL A 94 6.13 -0.41 11.66
N ASP A 95 5.04 0.12 12.20
CA ASP A 95 4.76 0.02 13.64
C ASP A 95 4.53 -1.44 14.03
N GLU A 96 5.28 -1.93 15.01
CA GLU A 96 5.22 -3.35 15.39
C GLU A 96 3.86 -3.74 15.97
N MET A 97 3.22 -2.85 16.71
CA MET A 97 1.95 -3.14 17.38
C MET A 97 0.76 -3.05 16.42
N SER A 98 0.67 -1.98 15.64
CA SER A 98 -0.47 -1.73 14.75
C SER A 98 -0.28 -2.29 13.34
N GLY A 99 0.95 -2.51 12.91
CA GLY A 99 1.28 -2.87 11.53
C GLY A 99 1.18 -1.71 10.55
N SER A 100 0.90 -0.50 11.01
CA SER A 100 0.78 0.68 10.14
C SER A 100 2.10 1.05 9.50
N VAL A 101 2.09 1.27 8.20
CA VAL A 101 3.23 1.82 7.47
C VAL A 101 3.32 3.32 7.73
N CYS A 102 4.53 3.83 7.92
CA CYS A 102 4.80 5.23 8.17
C CYS A 102 4.17 6.12 7.09
N LEU A 103 3.26 7.03 7.49
CA LEU A 103 2.56 7.92 6.57
C LEU A 103 3.51 8.83 5.80
N ASP A 104 4.56 9.33 6.45
CA ASP A 104 5.55 10.19 5.79
C ASP A 104 6.30 9.44 4.69
N VAL A 105 6.59 8.16 4.90
CA VAL A 105 7.24 7.31 3.88
C VAL A 105 6.29 7.10 2.69
N ILE A 106 5.01 6.86 2.94
CA ILE A 106 4.01 6.75 1.87
C ILE A 106 3.93 8.06 1.10
N ASN A 107 3.84 9.19 1.79
CA ASN A 107 3.69 10.52 1.18
C ASN A 107 4.90 10.95 0.34
N GLN A 108 6.09 10.46 0.63
CA GLN A 108 7.28 10.73 -0.18
C GLN A 108 7.17 10.15 -1.60
N THR A 109 6.39 9.09 -1.78
CA THR A 109 6.24 8.40 -3.07
C THR A 109 4.89 8.67 -3.72
N TRP A 110 3.83 8.83 -2.90
CA TRP A 110 2.47 8.94 -3.41
C TRP A 110 2.22 10.24 -4.16
N SER A 111 1.56 10.12 -5.29
CA SER A 111 0.93 11.21 -6.03
C SER A 111 -0.35 10.69 -6.71
N PRO A 112 -1.24 11.57 -7.20
CA PRO A 112 -2.43 11.13 -7.94
C PRO A 112 -2.14 10.35 -9.23
N MET A 113 -0.90 10.36 -9.72
CA MET A 113 -0.46 9.57 -10.86
C MET A 113 -0.18 8.10 -10.52
N PHE A 114 0.04 7.81 -9.22
CA PHE A 114 0.11 6.44 -8.73
C PHE A 114 -1.28 5.82 -8.65
N ASP A 115 -1.37 4.52 -8.83
CA ASP A 115 -2.58 3.75 -8.56
C ASP A 115 -2.33 2.65 -7.52
N LEU A 116 -3.36 1.89 -7.18
CA LEU A 116 -3.24 0.83 -6.18
C LEU A 116 -2.29 -0.29 -6.60
N VAL A 117 -2.24 -0.62 -7.88
CA VAL A 117 -1.32 -1.63 -8.40
C VAL A 117 0.13 -1.21 -8.13
N ASN A 118 0.46 0.06 -8.29
CA ASN A 118 1.80 0.59 -8.02
C ASN A 118 2.20 0.47 -6.55
N VAL A 119 1.25 0.52 -5.63
CA VAL A 119 1.53 0.29 -4.20
C VAL A 119 2.14 -1.10 -3.99
N PHE A 120 1.60 -2.12 -4.64
CA PHE A 120 2.04 -3.51 -4.47
C PHE A 120 3.18 -3.92 -5.39
N GLU A 121 3.29 -3.32 -6.57
CA GLU A 121 4.34 -3.65 -7.54
C GLU A 121 5.61 -2.81 -7.37
N VAL A 122 5.48 -1.59 -6.85
CA VAL A 122 6.61 -0.66 -6.73
C VAL A 122 6.87 -0.25 -5.28
N PHE A 123 5.90 0.36 -4.62
CA PHE A 123 6.12 0.98 -3.30
C PHE A 123 6.51 -0.04 -2.23
N LEU A 124 5.69 -1.05 -1.98
CA LEU A 124 5.96 -2.05 -0.94
C LEU A 124 7.24 -2.85 -1.19
N PRO A 125 7.50 -3.36 -2.41
CA PRO A 125 8.77 -4.03 -2.69
C PRO A 125 9.98 -3.13 -2.42
N GLN A 126 9.96 -1.89 -2.85
CA GLN A 126 11.05 -0.93 -2.60
C GLN A 126 11.25 -0.65 -1.12
N LEU A 127 10.17 -0.49 -0.37
CA LEU A 127 10.23 -0.27 1.08
C LEU A 127 10.88 -1.46 1.80
N LEU A 128 10.56 -2.69 1.41
CA LEU A 128 11.13 -3.88 2.02
C LEU A 128 12.60 -4.10 1.62
N LEU A 129 12.98 -3.74 0.40
CA LEU A 129 14.36 -3.81 -0.08
C LEU A 129 15.24 -2.70 0.51
N TYR A 130 14.70 -1.50 0.65
CA TYR A 130 15.42 -0.31 1.07
C TYR A 130 14.70 0.41 2.21
N PRO A 131 14.74 -0.13 3.44
CA PRO A 131 14.16 0.55 4.60
C PRO A 131 14.81 1.90 4.85
N ASN A 132 14.05 2.85 5.40
CA ASN A 132 14.54 4.16 5.82
C ASN A 132 14.72 4.19 7.34
N PRO A 133 15.94 3.93 7.86
CA PRO A 133 16.15 3.86 9.31
C PRO A 133 16.26 5.23 9.99
N SER A 134 16.31 6.34 9.22
CA SER A 134 16.51 7.68 9.77
C SER A 134 15.24 8.29 10.37
N ASP A 135 14.05 7.79 10.01
CA ASP A 135 12.76 8.25 10.55
C ASP A 135 11.88 7.02 10.88
N PRO A 136 12.23 6.27 11.92
CA PRO A 136 11.61 4.98 12.16
C PRO A 136 10.32 5.06 12.98
N LEU A 137 9.37 4.16 12.69
CA LEU A 137 8.27 3.78 13.57
C LEU A 137 8.67 2.64 14.52
N ASN A 138 9.58 1.77 14.08
CA ASN A 138 10.17 0.72 14.90
C ASN A 138 11.64 1.05 15.14
N GLY A 139 11.92 1.71 16.27
CA GLY A 139 13.27 2.15 16.63
C GLY A 139 14.23 1.01 16.90
N GLU A 140 13.75 -0.13 17.42
CA GLU A 140 14.57 -1.33 17.63
C GLU A 140 15.06 -1.89 16.30
N ALA A 141 14.17 -2.06 15.33
CA ALA A 141 14.52 -2.56 14.00
C ALA A 141 15.51 -1.62 13.29
N ALA A 142 15.28 -0.31 13.38
CA ALA A 142 16.17 0.68 12.79
C ALA A 142 17.56 0.65 13.43
N ALA A 143 17.63 0.61 14.75
CA ALA A 143 18.89 0.54 15.48
C ALA A 143 19.66 -0.75 15.17
N LEU A 144 18.99 -1.88 15.14
CA LEU A 144 19.61 -3.17 14.81
C LEU A 144 20.14 -3.17 13.37
N MET A 145 19.35 -2.66 12.42
CA MET A 145 19.76 -2.55 11.01
C MET A 145 21.03 -1.73 10.84
N MET A 146 21.15 -0.62 11.56
CA MET A 146 22.32 0.27 11.49
C MET A 146 23.54 -0.31 12.21
N ARG A 147 23.33 -1.06 13.30
CA ARG A 147 24.39 -1.63 14.13
C ARG A 147 24.92 -2.96 13.58
N ASP A 148 24.04 -3.84 13.15
CA ASP A 148 24.37 -5.20 12.71
C ASP A 148 23.35 -5.67 11.66
N ARG A 149 23.69 -5.46 10.40
CA ARG A 149 22.82 -5.80 9.25
C ARG A 149 22.48 -7.28 9.19
N THR A 150 23.43 -8.14 9.49
CA THR A 150 23.23 -9.60 9.48
C THR A 150 22.24 -10.02 10.57
N ALA A 151 22.38 -9.47 11.78
CA ALA A 151 21.45 -9.74 12.88
C ALA A 151 20.04 -9.21 12.56
N TYR A 152 19.95 -8.04 11.94
CA TYR A 152 18.69 -7.48 11.46
C TYR A 152 18.00 -8.42 10.47
N GLU A 153 18.70 -8.86 9.43
CA GLU A 153 18.15 -9.76 8.43
C GLU A 153 17.72 -11.11 9.01
N GLN A 154 18.48 -11.61 9.98
CA GLN A 154 18.11 -12.83 10.70
C GLN A 154 16.79 -12.65 11.48
N ARG A 155 16.62 -11.50 12.15
CA ARG A 155 15.38 -11.18 12.87
C ARG A 155 14.19 -11.04 11.91
N VAL A 156 14.40 -10.46 10.74
CA VAL A 156 13.38 -10.39 9.68
C VAL A 156 12.92 -11.79 9.28
N LYS A 157 13.84 -12.72 9.05
CA LYS A 157 13.54 -14.11 8.69
C LYS A 157 12.79 -14.84 9.79
N GLU A 158 13.17 -14.64 11.04
CA GLU A 158 12.47 -15.22 12.20
C GLU A 158 11.01 -14.76 12.28
N TYR A 159 10.76 -13.46 12.04
CA TYR A 159 9.41 -12.91 12.00
C TYR A 159 8.61 -13.47 10.83
N CYS A 160 9.23 -13.61 9.66
CA CYS A 160 8.57 -14.23 8.50
C CYS A 160 8.10 -15.66 8.82
N GLU A 161 8.96 -16.46 9.42
CA GLU A 161 8.65 -17.86 9.78
C GLU A 161 7.56 -17.94 10.85
N LYS A 162 7.58 -17.02 11.81
CA LYS A 162 6.66 -17.03 12.94
C LYS A 162 5.30 -16.44 12.60
N TYR A 163 5.24 -15.36 11.82
CA TYR A 163 4.03 -14.56 11.64
C TYR A 163 3.51 -14.48 10.21
N ALA A 164 4.31 -14.82 9.21
CA ALA A 164 4.00 -14.59 7.80
C ALA A 164 4.08 -15.86 6.95
N LYS A 165 3.75 -16.99 7.52
CA LYS A 165 3.61 -18.23 6.74
C LYS A 165 2.32 -18.21 5.92
N PRO A 166 2.36 -18.75 4.69
CA PRO A 166 1.16 -18.90 3.89
C PRO A 166 0.10 -19.80 4.56
#